data_5456a1311d425147e15c78e7e4e360d2
#
_entry.id   5456a1311d425147e15c78e7e4e360d2
#
_cell.length_a   1.000
_cell.length_b   1.000
_cell.length_c   1.000
_cell.angle_alpha   90.00
_cell.angle_beta   90.00
_cell.angle_gamma   90.00
#
_symmetry.space_group_name_H-M   'P 1'
#
loop_
_entity.id
_entity.type
_entity.pdbx_description
1 polymer ?
#
loop_
_entity_poly.entity_id
_entity_poly.type
_entity_poly.pdbx_seq_one_letter_code
_entity_poly.pdbx_strand_id
1 'polypeptide(L)'
;MTEIRKAFAIILVFVILFFWLGLAAATEVDSRSNSDKNSSKEILFDVFLGKKRIGEHSFLFAPSSNGIKVQSRASFDYRLFNISLYNYEHFSEEYYDSENCLEKINSSTLTETKVRGSVKQKIAGERKDNGFLIKGSNEEQLDNNCVMSFAYWNPEILEQTSLLNAQTGKEVNIAVRELPVIESGAKYSLEGENLNIEVQYSEEGSWISLKSKVGKGRDLKYVLSSENXISDPLSL
;
A
#
# COMPACT_ATOMS: atom_id res chain seq x y z
N MET A 1 -59.28 -0.23 40.47
CA MET A 1 -58.47 0.91 39.98
C MET A 1 -57.46 1.44 40.98
N THR A 2 -57.46 1.02 42.22
CA THR A 2 -56.58 1.50 43.28
C THR A 2 -55.27 0.74 43.42
N GLU A 3 -55.20 -0.52 42.98
CA GLU A 3 -53.98 -1.35 43.14
C GLU A 3 -52.96 -1.08 42.02
N ILE A 4 -53.40 -0.70 40.82
CA ILE A 4 -52.46 -0.42 39.70
C ILE A 4 -51.68 0.88 39.93
N ARG A 5 -52.27 1.84 40.66
CA ARG A 5 -51.59 3.12 41.00
C ARG A 5 -50.47 2.97 42.04
N LYS A 6 -50.57 1.98 42.94
CA LYS A 6 -49.53 1.73 43.92
C LYS A 6 -48.31 1.04 43.34
N ALA A 7 -48.49 0.18 42.35
CA ALA A 7 -47.38 -0.47 41.64
C ALA A 7 -46.53 0.52 40.81
N PHE A 8 -47.16 1.53 40.21
CA PHE A 8 -46.44 2.54 39.41
C PHE A 8 -45.60 3.49 40.29
N ALA A 9 -46.05 3.79 41.52
CA ALA A 9 -45.30 4.68 42.41
C ALA A 9 -44.03 4.02 42.94
N ILE A 10 -44.02 2.70 43.16
CA ILE A 10 -42.84 1.97 43.67
C ILE A 10 -41.77 1.81 42.59
N ILE A 11 -42.20 1.62 41.31
CA ILE A 11 -41.24 1.49 40.19
C ILE A 11 -40.54 2.83 39.92
N LEU A 12 -41.23 3.95 40.08
CA LEU A 12 -40.64 5.27 39.84
C LEU A 12 -39.54 5.63 40.86
N VAL A 13 -39.69 5.20 42.11
CA VAL A 13 -38.70 5.48 43.15
C VAL A 13 -37.43 4.67 42.97
N PHE A 14 -37.52 3.44 42.42
CA PHE A 14 -36.35 2.63 42.13
C PHE A 14 -35.53 3.13 40.95
N VAL A 15 -36.19 3.71 39.93
CA VAL A 15 -35.49 4.26 38.75
C VAL A 15 -34.71 5.53 39.14
N ILE A 16 -35.23 6.33 40.06
CA ILE A 16 -34.51 7.57 40.50
C ILE A 16 -33.31 7.24 41.35
N LEU A 17 -33.37 6.20 42.18
CA LEU A 17 -32.22 5.79 43.02
C LEU A 17 -31.07 5.17 42.22
N PHE A 18 -31.34 4.52 41.10
CA PHE A 18 -30.27 4.01 40.22
C PHE A 18 -29.59 5.10 39.37
N PHE A 19 -30.27 6.22 39.16
CA PHE A 19 -29.70 7.30 38.33
C PHE A 19 -28.67 8.15 39.08
N TRP A 20 -28.62 8.09 40.40
CA TRP A 20 -27.70 8.90 41.19
C TRP A 20 -26.41 8.16 41.59
N LEU A 21 -26.33 6.83 41.36
CA LEU A 21 -25.10 6.05 41.62
C LEU A 21 -24.23 5.84 40.39
N GLY A 22 -24.62 6.40 39.23
CA GLY A 22 -23.90 6.24 37.96
C GLY A 22 -22.98 7.40 37.55
N LEU A 23 -22.77 8.41 38.41
CA LEU A 23 -22.01 9.60 38.02
C LEU A 23 -20.65 9.70 38.73
N ALA A 24 -19.94 8.58 38.79
CA ALA A 24 -18.51 8.59 39.14
C ALA A 24 -17.76 7.56 38.29
N ALA A 25 -18.07 7.54 36.98
CA ALA A 25 -17.12 6.96 36.02
C ALA A 25 -16.12 8.08 35.69
N ALA A 26 -14.94 7.96 36.26
CA ALA A 26 -13.80 8.75 35.84
C ALA A 26 -13.71 8.61 34.30
N THR A 27 -13.78 9.70 33.60
CA THR A 27 -13.38 9.76 32.21
C THR A 27 -11.88 9.48 32.18
N GLU A 28 -11.47 8.21 32.10
CA GLU A 28 -10.16 7.90 31.58
C GLU A 28 -10.16 8.48 30.14
N VAL A 29 -9.55 9.62 30.01
CA VAL A 29 -9.20 10.13 28.70
C VAL A 29 -8.29 9.08 28.08
N ASP A 30 -8.81 8.35 27.13
CA ASP A 30 -8.03 7.38 26.37
C ASP A 30 -6.93 8.14 25.64
N SER A 31 -5.78 8.23 26.26
CA SER A 31 -4.59 8.86 25.69
C SER A 31 -3.96 8.01 24.57
N ARG A 32 -4.61 6.91 24.17
CA ARG A 32 -4.13 6.03 23.09
C ARG A 32 -4.41 6.58 21.68
N SER A 33 -5.31 7.54 21.52
CA SER A 33 -5.71 7.99 20.19
C SER A 33 -4.72 8.95 19.50
N ASN A 34 -3.74 9.49 20.23
CA ASN A 34 -2.80 10.47 19.68
C ASN A 34 -1.41 9.90 19.32
N SER A 35 -1.09 8.67 19.74
CA SER A 35 0.21 8.08 19.40
C SER A 35 0.22 7.44 18.00
N ASP A 36 -0.95 7.04 17.48
CA ASP A 36 -1.03 6.34 16.19
C ASP A 36 -0.86 7.26 14.97
N LYS A 37 -1.10 8.57 15.14
CA LYS A 37 -0.97 9.53 14.03
C LYS A 37 0.47 9.83 13.60
N ASN A 38 1.45 9.43 14.40
CA ASN A 38 2.86 9.74 14.11
C ASN A 38 3.73 8.49 13.98
N SER A 39 3.15 7.30 13.98
CA SER A 39 3.89 6.06 13.80
C SER A 39 4.09 5.76 12.31
N SER A 40 5.29 5.37 11.95
CA SER A 40 5.59 4.84 10.62
C SER A 40 5.34 3.35 10.61
N LYS A 41 5.03 2.80 9.43
CA LYS A 41 4.78 1.38 9.23
C LYS A 41 5.71 0.88 8.14
N GLU A 42 6.31 -0.28 8.35
CA GLU A 42 7.12 -0.93 7.31
C GLU A 42 6.50 -2.27 6.94
N ILE A 43 6.47 -2.54 5.64
CA ILE A 43 6.08 -3.84 5.08
C ILE A 43 7.25 -4.36 4.25
N LEU A 44 7.65 -5.61 4.48
CA LEU A 44 8.77 -6.24 3.78
C LEU A 44 8.31 -7.51 3.08
N PHE A 45 8.66 -7.64 1.81
CA PHE A 45 8.39 -8.83 1.01
C PHE A 45 9.68 -9.52 0.60
N ASP A 46 9.71 -10.84 0.75
CA ASP A 46 10.68 -11.69 0.05
C ASP A 46 10.24 -11.87 -1.41
N VAL A 47 11.19 -11.74 -2.34
CA VAL A 47 10.90 -11.83 -3.77
C VAL A 47 11.58 -13.07 -4.36
N PHE A 48 10.78 -13.86 -5.08
CA PHE A 48 11.22 -15.14 -5.68
C PHE A 48 11.04 -15.12 -7.19
N LEU A 49 11.97 -15.73 -7.91
CA LEU A 49 11.85 -16.05 -9.33
C LEU A 49 11.76 -17.57 -9.45
N GLY A 50 10.57 -18.10 -9.73
CA GLY A 50 10.27 -19.50 -9.58
C GLY A 50 10.34 -19.94 -8.12
N LYS A 51 11.27 -20.84 -7.79
CA LYS A 51 11.51 -21.31 -6.42
C LYS A 51 12.69 -20.60 -5.74
N LYS A 52 13.43 -19.77 -6.47
CA LYS A 52 14.64 -19.13 -5.95
C LYS A 52 14.35 -17.74 -5.40
N ARG A 53 14.69 -17.49 -4.12
CA ARG A 53 14.67 -16.13 -3.56
C ARG A 53 15.74 -15.31 -4.29
N ILE A 54 15.36 -14.15 -4.79
CA ILE A 54 16.25 -13.26 -5.55
C ILE A 54 16.47 -11.92 -4.85
N GLY A 55 15.74 -11.65 -3.78
CA GLY A 55 15.89 -10.39 -3.06
C GLY A 55 14.68 -10.04 -2.24
N GLU A 56 14.50 -8.75 -2.03
CA GLU A 56 13.44 -8.21 -1.18
C GLU A 56 12.91 -6.88 -1.72
N HIS A 57 11.72 -6.50 -1.26
CA HIS A 57 11.09 -5.22 -1.55
C HIS A 57 10.44 -4.70 -0.27
N SER A 58 10.89 -3.56 0.23
CA SER A 58 10.32 -2.92 1.42
C SER A 58 9.54 -1.66 1.06
N PHE A 59 8.54 -1.37 1.89
CA PHE A 59 7.71 -0.17 1.80
C PHE A 59 7.65 0.47 3.19
N LEU A 60 8.10 1.70 3.30
CA LEU A 60 8.03 2.48 4.54
C LEU A 60 6.98 3.56 4.38
N PHE A 61 5.99 3.54 5.25
CA PHE A 61 4.86 4.48 5.28
C PHE A 61 5.07 5.45 6.44
N ALA A 62 4.99 6.73 6.15
CA ALA A 62 5.12 7.78 7.16
C ALA A 62 4.04 8.84 6.95
N PRO A 63 3.48 9.40 8.01
CA PRO A 63 2.57 10.53 7.86
C PRO A 63 3.24 11.70 7.11
N SER A 64 2.47 12.41 6.31
CA SER A 64 2.90 13.66 5.68
C SER A 64 1.89 14.77 6.00
N SER A 65 2.19 16.00 5.62
CA SER A 65 1.34 17.16 5.95
C SER A 65 -0.10 17.04 5.42
N ASN A 66 -0.31 16.29 4.33
CA ASN A 66 -1.59 16.23 3.63
C ASN A 66 -2.06 14.78 3.37
N GLY A 67 -1.43 13.80 3.97
CA GLY A 67 -1.76 12.40 3.74
C GLY A 67 -0.63 11.47 4.14
N ILE A 68 -0.06 10.73 3.18
CA ILE A 68 0.97 9.73 3.48
C ILE A 68 2.16 9.84 2.53
N LYS A 69 3.36 9.66 3.07
CA LYS A 69 4.59 9.47 2.32
C LYS A 69 4.91 7.97 2.28
N VAL A 70 5.20 7.45 1.11
CA VAL A 70 5.61 6.04 0.94
C VAL A 70 6.99 6.01 0.30
N GLN A 71 7.92 5.32 0.94
CA GLN A 71 9.23 5.02 0.35
C GLN A 71 9.28 3.53 0.02
N SER A 72 9.61 3.21 -1.22
CA SER A 72 9.72 1.84 -1.71
C SER A 72 11.17 1.55 -2.09
N ARG A 73 11.69 0.39 -1.67
CA ARG A 73 13.04 -0.06 -2.00
C ARG A 73 13.01 -1.53 -2.43
N ALA A 74 13.33 -1.80 -3.70
CA ALA A 74 13.46 -3.16 -4.20
C ALA A 74 14.92 -3.44 -4.57
N SER A 75 15.41 -4.62 -4.18
CA SER A 75 16.76 -5.06 -4.54
C SER A 75 16.71 -6.54 -4.91
N PHE A 76 17.00 -6.87 -6.17
CA PHE A 76 16.97 -8.25 -6.69
C PHE A 76 18.27 -8.60 -7.37
N ASP A 77 18.83 -9.78 -7.04
CA ASP A 77 20.03 -10.33 -7.68
C ASP A 77 19.78 -11.79 -8.08
N TYR A 78 19.57 -12.01 -9.37
CA TYR A 78 19.41 -13.37 -9.90
C TYR A 78 20.75 -13.93 -10.35
N ARG A 79 21.24 -14.93 -9.62
CA ARG A 79 22.53 -15.60 -9.88
C ARG A 79 22.34 -17.04 -10.36
N LEU A 80 23.22 -17.44 -11.26
CA LEU A 80 23.38 -18.82 -11.67
C LEU A 80 24.87 -19.21 -11.52
N PHE A 81 25.16 -20.24 -10.74
CA PHE A 81 26.54 -20.67 -10.40
C PHE A 81 27.42 -19.52 -9.92
N ASN A 82 26.87 -18.69 -8.99
CA ASN A 82 27.52 -17.50 -8.41
C ASN A 82 27.80 -16.35 -9.39
N ILE A 83 27.35 -16.46 -10.64
CA ILE A 83 27.44 -15.37 -11.61
C ILE A 83 26.12 -14.61 -11.60
N SER A 84 26.15 -13.29 -11.31
CA SER A 84 24.98 -12.45 -11.43
C SER A 84 24.60 -12.31 -12.91
N LEU A 85 23.37 -12.71 -13.23
CA LEU A 85 22.80 -12.61 -14.59
C LEU A 85 21.90 -11.41 -14.73
N TYR A 86 21.31 -10.96 -13.59
CA TYR A 86 20.38 -9.84 -13.55
C TYR A 86 20.45 -9.23 -12.16
N ASN A 87 20.70 -7.93 -12.12
CA ASN A 87 20.63 -7.13 -10.90
C ASN A 87 19.62 -6.00 -11.12
N TYR A 88 18.80 -5.73 -10.11
CA TYR A 88 17.74 -4.71 -10.16
C TYR A 88 17.70 -3.99 -8.82
N GLU A 89 17.83 -2.68 -8.89
CA GLU A 89 17.68 -1.79 -7.75
C GLU A 89 16.61 -0.76 -8.13
N HIS A 90 15.63 -0.58 -7.28
CA HIS A 90 14.60 0.43 -7.47
C HIS A 90 14.37 1.16 -6.15
N PHE A 91 14.24 2.45 -6.24
CA PHE A 91 13.82 3.32 -5.14
C PHE A 91 12.74 4.25 -5.66
N SER A 92 11.65 4.39 -4.90
CA SER A 92 10.69 5.47 -5.12
C SER A 92 10.34 6.15 -3.81
N GLU A 93 10.02 7.42 -3.91
CA GLU A 93 9.46 8.23 -2.84
C GLU A 93 8.20 8.90 -3.41
N GLU A 94 7.07 8.59 -2.81
CA GLU A 94 5.75 8.96 -3.29
C GLU A 94 4.98 9.66 -2.17
N TYR A 95 4.26 10.71 -2.51
CA TYR A 95 3.42 11.47 -1.60
C TYR A 95 1.98 11.38 -2.10
N TYR A 96 1.10 10.88 -1.27
CA TYR A 96 -0.33 10.76 -1.54
C TYR A 96 -1.09 11.67 -0.59
N ASP A 97 -2.15 12.30 -1.10
CA ASP A 97 -3.04 13.11 -0.27
C ASP A 97 -4.05 12.23 0.49
N SER A 98 -4.97 12.87 1.20
CA SER A 98 -6.01 12.19 1.99
C SER A 98 -7.05 11.44 1.14
N GLU A 99 -7.08 11.68 -0.17
CA GLU A 99 -7.94 10.98 -1.13
C GLU A 99 -7.17 9.88 -1.89
N ASN A 100 -5.97 9.55 -1.41
CA ASN A 100 -5.06 8.56 -2.03
C ASN A 100 -4.62 8.90 -3.46
N CYS A 101 -4.69 10.18 -3.83
CA CYS A 101 -4.21 10.65 -5.13
C CYS A 101 -2.73 11.07 -5.01
N LEU A 102 -1.91 10.65 -5.95
CA LEU A 102 -0.48 10.97 -5.97
C LEU A 102 -0.27 12.47 -6.16
N GLU A 103 0.41 13.11 -5.21
CA GLU A 103 0.82 14.52 -5.30
C GLU A 103 2.20 14.66 -5.93
N LYS A 104 3.10 13.74 -5.57
CA LYS A 104 4.49 13.83 -6.02
C LYS A 104 5.14 12.44 -6.04
N ILE A 105 6.01 12.21 -7.00
CA ILE A 105 6.84 11.02 -7.07
C ILE A 105 8.25 11.36 -7.49
N ASN A 106 9.24 10.73 -6.86
CA ASN A 106 10.62 10.68 -7.34
C ASN A 106 11.06 9.23 -7.32
N SER A 107 11.59 8.73 -8.43
CA SER A 107 12.09 7.38 -8.46
C SER A 107 13.39 7.24 -9.24
N SER A 108 14.12 6.19 -8.93
CA SER A 108 15.31 5.78 -9.67
C SER A 108 15.36 4.26 -9.76
N THR A 109 15.70 3.77 -10.94
CA THR A 109 15.84 2.34 -11.21
C THR A 109 17.18 2.08 -11.89
N LEU A 110 17.90 1.09 -11.41
CA LEU A 110 19.10 0.56 -12.05
C LEU A 110 18.82 -0.91 -12.40
N THR A 111 18.99 -1.25 -13.66
CA THR A 111 18.86 -2.64 -14.12
C THR A 111 20.18 -3.01 -14.81
N GLU A 112 20.79 -4.10 -14.37
CA GLU A 112 22.02 -4.61 -14.96
C GLU A 112 21.81 -6.04 -15.44
N THR A 113 22.20 -6.30 -16.65
CA THR A 113 22.14 -7.65 -17.23
C THR A 113 23.45 -7.98 -17.96
N LYS A 114 23.77 -9.26 -17.99
CA LYS A 114 24.98 -9.73 -18.72
C LYS A 114 24.92 -9.44 -20.22
N VAL A 115 23.73 -9.34 -20.77
CA VAL A 115 23.56 -9.21 -22.25
C VAL A 115 23.44 -7.75 -22.67
N ARG A 116 22.68 -6.94 -21.90
CA ARG A 116 22.37 -5.54 -22.28
C ARG A 116 23.18 -4.51 -21.50
N GLY A 117 23.99 -4.94 -20.55
CA GLY A 117 24.72 -4.02 -19.68
C GLY A 117 23.83 -3.36 -18.64
N SER A 118 24.14 -2.11 -18.32
CA SER A 118 23.48 -1.33 -17.26
C SER A 118 22.52 -0.29 -17.88
N VAL A 119 21.30 -0.22 -17.38
CA VAL A 119 20.30 0.80 -17.76
C VAL A 119 19.85 1.51 -16.49
N LYS A 120 19.91 2.83 -16.49
CA LYS A 120 19.47 3.68 -15.38
C LYS A 120 18.30 4.54 -15.83
N GLN A 121 17.25 4.56 -15.04
CA GLN A 121 16.06 5.37 -15.27
C GLN A 121 15.81 6.24 -14.04
N LYS A 122 15.34 7.45 -14.27
CA LYS A 122 14.90 8.35 -13.20
C LYS A 122 13.62 9.03 -13.68
N ILE A 123 12.65 9.15 -12.78
CA ILE A 123 11.49 9.98 -13.03
C ILE A 123 11.24 10.90 -11.84
N ALA A 124 10.64 12.04 -12.13
CA ALA A 124 10.05 12.94 -11.16
C ALA A 124 8.66 13.31 -11.67
N GLY A 125 7.66 13.29 -10.79
CA GLY A 125 6.30 13.67 -11.17
C GLY A 125 5.67 14.52 -10.09
N GLU A 126 4.76 15.39 -10.49
CA GLU A 126 4.09 16.30 -9.57
C GLU A 126 2.70 16.68 -10.11
N ARG A 127 1.71 16.70 -9.21
CA ARG A 127 0.37 17.19 -9.55
C ARG A 127 0.42 18.69 -9.84
N LYS A 128 -0.27 19.12 -10.87
CA LYS A 128 -0.44 20.51 -11.29
C LYS A 128 -1.93 20.82 -11.45
N ASP A 129 -2.27 22.09 -11.66
CA ASP A 129 -3.67 22.50 -11.82
C ASP A 129 -4.39 21.74 -12.94
N ASN A 130 -3.66 21.33 -13.97
CA ASN A 130 -4.21 20.68 -15.19
C ASN A 130 -3.84 19.18 -15.28
N GLY A 131 -3.63 18.50 -14.15
CA GLY A 131 -3.32 17.08 -14.17
C GLY A 131 -1.97 16.77 -13.52
N PHE A 132 -1.27 15.74 -14.01
CA PHE A 132 -0.03 15.26 -13.39
C PHE A 132 1.13 15.36 -14.40
N LEU A 133 2.14 16.17 -14.08
CA LEU A 133 3.32 16.38 -14.94
C LEU A 133 4.41 15.38 -14.56
N ILE A 134 4.90 14.63 -15.53
CA ILE A 134 5.97 13.62 -15.35
C ILE A 134 7.20 14.03 -16.16
N LYS A 135 8.35 13.96 -15.53
CA LYS A 135 9.67 14.21 -16.15
C LYS A 135 10.53 12.94 -15.98
N GLY A 136 10.89 12.37 -17.10
CA GLY A 136 11.77 11.20 -17.18
C GLY A 136 12.69 11.33 -18.39
N SER A 137 12.74 10.32 -19.24
CA SER A 137 13.41 10.45 -20.54
C SER A 137 12.73 11.47 -21.45
N ASN A 138 11.43 11.64 -21.27
CA ASN A 138 10.62 12.70 -21.88
C ASN A 138 9.79 13.37 -20.81
N GLU A 139 9.20 14.52 -21.14
CA GLU A 139 8.20 15.17 -20.31
C GLU A 139 6.81 14.78 -20.84
N GLU A 140 5.90 14.41 -19.95
CA GLU A 140 4.55 13.98 -20.28
C GLU A 140 3.56 14.57 -19.28
N GLN A 141 2.42 15.05 -19.79
CA GLN A 141 1.32 15.56 -18.98
C GLN A 141 0.16 14.58 -19.04
N LEU A 142 -0.26 14.06 -17.90
CA LEU A 142 -1.49 13.24 -17.79
C LEU A 142 -2.65 14.17 -17.45
N ASP A 143 -3.73 14.09 -18.19
CA ASP A 143 -4.96 14.87 -17.97
C ASP A 143 -5.83 14.25 -16.87
N ASN A 144 -5.20 13.84 -15.78
CA ASN A 144 -5.84 13.20 -14.64
C ASN A 144 -5.28 13.83 -13.35
N ASN A 145 -6.15 14.39 -12.53
CA ASN A 145 -5.78 15.02 -11.28
C ASN A 145 -5.60 14.02 -10.13
N CYS A 146 -6.13 12.81 -10.28
CA CYS A 146 -5.99 11.75 -9.27
C CYS A 146 -5.27 10.53 -9.87
N VAL A 147 -3.96 10.66 -10.02
CA VAL A 147 -3.11 9.57 -10.51
C VAL A 147 -2.76 8.66 -9.34
N MET A 148 -2.68 7.36 -9.58
CA MET A 148 -2.14 6.38 -8.63
C MET A 148 -1.01 5.59 -9.31
N SER A 149 0.04 5.28 -8.58
CA SER A 149 1.09 4.37 -9.06
C SER A 149 0.66 2.90 -8.87
N PHE A 150 1.54 1.93 -9.14
CA PHE A 150 1.29 0.52 -8.79
C PHE A 150 1.38 0.32 -7.27
N ALA A 151 0.51 1.00 -6.55
CA ALA A 151 0.44 1.05 -5.08
C ALA A 151 -0.34 -0.15 -4.51
N TYR A 152 0.19 -1.37 -4.67
CA TYR A 152 -0.48 -2.62 -4.23
C TYR A 152 -0.86 -2.62 -2.75
N TRP A 153 -0.19 -1.80 -1.94
CA TRP A 153 -0.47 -1.64 -0.51
C TRP A 153 -1.81 -0.94 -0.25
N ASN A 154 -2.37 -0.26 -1.26
CA ASN A 154 -3.64 0.47 -1.17
C ASN A 154 -4.70 -0.26 -1.99
N PRO A 155 -5.74 -0.85 -1.37
CA PRO A 155 -6.78 -1.56 -2.11
C PRO A 155 -7.55 -0.71 -3.13
N GLU A 156 -7.53 0.63 -3.04
CA GLU A 156 -8.15 1.49 -4.05
C GLU A 156 -7.53 1.36 -5.44
N ILE A 157 -6.35 0.72 -5.54
CA ILE A 157 -5.76 0.33 -6.84
C ILE A 157 -6.75 -0.53 -7.66
N LEU A 158 -7.64 -1.27 -6.99
CA LEU A 158 -8.62 -2.15 -7.64
C LEU A 158 -9.74 -1.39 -8.34
N GLU A 159 -9.91 -0.10 -8.04
CA GLU A 159 -10.92 0.77 -8.66
C GLU A 159 -10.34 1.56 -9.84
N GLN A 160 -9.05 1.46 -10.08
CA GLN A 160 -8.37 2.24 -11.12
C GLN A 160 -8.53 1.60 -12.51
N THR A 161 -8.53 2.43 -13.54
CA THR A 161 -8.50 2.01 -14.94
C THR A 161 -7.12 2.23 -15.58
N SER A 162 -6.27 3.02 -14.91
CA SER A 162 -4.88 3.21 -15.32
C SER A 162 -4.00 3.46 -14.10
N LEU A 163 -2.73 3.11 -14.20
CA LEU A 163 -1.74 3.28 -13.15
C LEU A 163 -0.45 3.87 -13.71
N LEU A 164 0.20 4.71 -12.93
CA LEU A 164 1.53 5.25 -13.27
C LEU A 164 2.61 4.21 -12.96
N ASN A 165 3.42 3.89 -13.94
CA ASN A 165 4.59 3.03 -13.75
C ASN A 165 5.74 3.86 -13.18
N ALA A 166 6.08 3.64 -11.93
CA ALA A 166 7.11 4.39 -11.20
C ALA A 166 8.54 4.20 -11.78
N GLN A 167 8.76 3.18 -12.61
CA GLN A 167 10.07 2.97 -13.26
C GLN A 167 10.21 3.78 -14.55
N THR A 168 9.14 3.85 -15.34
CA THR A 168 9.20 4.42 -16.69
C THR A 168 8.56 5.79 -16.82
N GLY A 169 7.72 6.19 -15.86
CA GLY A 169 6.91 7.40 -15.93
C GLY A 169 5.72 7.29 -16.87
N LYS A 170 5.41 6.11 -17.37
CA LYS A 170 4.29 5.92 -18.32
C LYS A 170 3.02 5.51 -17.59
N GLU A 171 1.91 6.02 -18.07
CA GLU A 171 0.59 5.53 -17.67
C GLU A 171 0.34 4.18 -18.36
N VAL A 172 -0.22 3.24 -17.61
CA VAL A 172 -0.54 1.89 -18.07
C VAL A 172 -2.01 1.63 -17.81
N ASN A 173 -2.79 1.42 -18.87
CA ASN A 173 -4.19 1.03 -18.74
C ASN A 173 -4.28 -0.38 -18.14
N ILE A 174 -5.22 -0.57 -17.22
CA ILE A 174 -5.43 -1.87 -16.57
C ILE A 174 -6.91 -2.24 -16.57
N ALA A 175 -7.16 -3.54 -16.53
CA ALA A 175 -8.46 -4.12 -16.21
C ALA A 175 -8.29 -4.97 -14.94
N VAL A 176 -9.17 -4.75 -13.98
CA VAL A 176 -9.15 -5.47 -12.71
C VAL A 176 -10.26 -6.52 -12.72
N ARG A 177 -9.95 -7.72 -12.23
CA ARG A 177 -10.90 -8.81 -12.12
C ARG A 177 -10.66 -9.59 -10.83
N GLU A 178 -11.73 -9.83 -10.09
CA GLU A 178 -11.68 -10.70 -8.91
C GLU A 178 -11.45 -12.15 -9.33
N LEU A 179 -10.62 -12.86 -8.58
CA LEU A 179 -10.28 -14.27 -8.80
C LEU A 179 -10.79 -15.14 -7.65
N PRO A 180 -11.14 -16.42 -7.93
CA PRO A 180 -11.50 -17.35 -6.86
C PRO A 180 -10.37 -17.51 -5.84
N VAL A 181 -10.71 -17.57 -4.57
CA VAL A 181 -9.78 -17.82 -3.46
C VAL A 181 -10.09 -19.19 -2.85
N ILE A 182 -9.05 -19.95 -2.54
CA ILE A 182 -9.19 -21.30 -1.93
C ILE A 182 -9.20 -21.16 -0.39
N GLU A 183 -8.48 -20.17 0.12
CA GLU A 183 -8.37 -19.88 1.55
C GLU A 183 -9.07 -18.53 1.84
N SER A 184 -8.74 -17.87 2.91
CA SER A 184 -9.35 -16.60 3.30
C SER A 184 -8.77 -15.41 2.53
N GLY A 185 -9.48 -14.27 2.57
CA GLY A 185 -9.07 -13.02 1.95
C GLY A 185 -9.63 -12.83 0.55
N ALA A 186 -9.00 -11.98 -0.25
CA ALA A 186 -9.44 -11.63 -1.59
C ALA A 186 -8.26 -11.64 -2.57
N LYS A 187 -8.53 -12.03 -3.81
CA LYS A 187 -7.50 -12.13 -4.85
C LYS A 187 -8.00 -11.48 -6.14
N TYR A 188 -7.13 -10.73 -6.78
CA TYR A 188 -7.47 -10.01 -8.02
C TYR A 188 -6.38 -10.18 -9.07
N SER A 189 -6.78 -10.13 -10.35
CA SER A 189 -5.84 -9.93 -11.45
C SER A 189 -5.90 -8.48 -11.92
N LEU A 190 -4.74 -7.91 -12.17
CA LEU A 190 -4.57 -6.63 -12.88
C LEU A 190 -3.94 -6.95 -14.23
N GLU A 191 -4.68 -6.70 -15.30
CA GLU A 191 -4.29 -7.06 -16.66
C GLU A 191 -4.15 -5.80 -17.52
N GLY A 192 -3.07 -5.72 -18.29
CA GLY A 192 -2.81 -4.61 -19.20
C GLY A 192 -1.90 -5.05 -20.33
N GLU A 193 -1.52 -4.11 -21.18
CA GLU A 193 -0.56 -4.43 -22.25
C GLU A 193 0.76 -4.90 -21.64
N ASN A 194 1.13 -6.15 -21.90
CA ASN A 194 2.35 -6.79 -21.37
C ASN A 194 2.38 -6.88 -19.84
N LEU A 195 1.23 -6.77 -19.20
CA LEU A 195 1.07 -6.83 -17.74
C LEU A 195 0.05 -7.89 -17.36
N ASN A 196 0.42 -8.77 -16.45
CA ASN A 196 -0.50 -9.72 -15.82
C ASN A 196 0.00 -9.96 -14.40
N ILE A 197 -0.70 -9.38 -13.44
CA ILE A 197 -0.34 -9.41 -12.02
C ILE A 197 -1.52 -9.96 -11.24
N GLU A 198 -1.29 -10.96 -10.41
CA GLU A 198 -2.23 -11.41 -9.39
C GLU A 198 -1.80 -10.79 -8.07
N VAL A 199 -2.72 -10.15 -7.38
CA VAL A 199 -2.49 -9.56 -6.05
C VAL A 199 -3.46 -10.19 -5.05
N GLN A 200 -3.00 -10.43 -3.82
CA GLN A 200 -3.83 -11.03 -2.77
C GLN A 200 -3.79 -10.17 -1.52
N TYR A 201 -4.97 -9.99 -0.94
CA TYR A 201 -5.18 -9.26 0.33
C TYR A 201 -5.70 -10.21 1.40
N SER A 202 -5.37 -9.95 2.64
CA SER A 202 -5.94 -10.66 3.81
C SER A 202 -7.41 -10.27 4.00
N GLU A 203 -8.09 -10.89 4.96
CA GLU A 203 -9.47 -10.54 5.32
C GLU A 203 -9.58 -9.09 5.83
N GLU A 204 -8.51 -8.56 6.41
CA GLU A 204 -8.44 -7.19 6.91
C GLU A 204 -8.04 -6.18 5.83
N GLY A 205 -7.87 -6.62 4.57
CA GLY A 205 -7.49 -5.77 3.45
C GLY A 205 -5.99 -5.46 3.34
N SER A 206 -5.14 -6.13 4.10
CA SER A 206 -3.68 -5.95 3.99
C SER A 206 -3.12 -6.73 2.79
N TRP A 207 -2.24 -6.11 2.03
CA TRP A 207 -1.54 -6.76 0.91
C TRP A 207 -0.58 -7.84 1.43
N ILE A 208 -0.76 -9.09 1.00
CA ILE A 208 0.01 -10.23 1.50
C ILE A 208 0.82 -10.96 0.44
N SER A 209 0.42 -10.88 -0.83
CA SER A 209 1.23 -11.50 -1.90
C SER A 209 0.97 -10.86 -3.26
N LEU A 210 1.93 -11.07 -4.15
CA LEU A 210 1.82 -10.70 -5.56
C LEU A 210 2.47 -11.80 -6.40
N LYS A 211 1.89 -12.07 -7.57
CA LYS A 211 2.47 -12.97 -8.55
C LYS A 211 2.35 -12.35 -9.94
N SER A 212 3.42 -12.48 -10.73
CA SER A 212 3.43 -11.99 -12.10
C SER A 212 4.26 -12.93 -12.97
N LYS A 213 4.00 -12.91 -14.29
CA LYS A 213 4.84 -13.60 -15.27
C LYS A 213 5.89 -12.63 -15.82
N VAL A 214 7.14 -13.02 -15.73
CA VAL A 214 8.25 -12.22 -16.27
C VAL A 214 9.09 -13.06 -17.21
N GLY A 215 9.78 -12.44 -18.12
CA GLY A 215 10.73 -12.99 -19.09
C GLY A 215 10.59 -14.49 -19.36
N LYS A 216 10.12 -14.89 -20.51
CA LYS A 216 9.88 -16.30 -20.92
C LYS A 216 8.91 -17.06 -19.99
N GLY A 217 7.96 -16.34 -19.35
CA GLY A 217 6.89 -16.94 -18.55
C GLY A 217 7.27 -17.44 -17.16
N ARG A 218 8.41 -17.01 -16.61
CA ARG A 218 8.80 -17.38 -15.24
C ARG A 218 7.95 -16.63 -14.22
N ASP A 219 7.59 -17.32 -13.13
CA ASP A 219 6.84 -16.73 -12.02
C ASP A 219 7.75 -15.83 -11.18
N LEU A 220 7.40 -14.56 -11.10
CA LEU A 220 7.90 -13.64 -10.08
C LEU A 220 6.86 -13.62 -8.95
N LYS A 221 7.29 -13.84 -7.71
CA LYS A 221 6.39 -13.89 -6.55
C LYS A 221 6.91 -13.02 -5.43
N TYR A 222 6.00 -12.28 -4.81
CA TYR A 222 6.21 -11.57 -3.55
C TYR A 222 5.47 -12.31 -2.45
N VAL A 223 6.14 -12.54 -1.35
CA VAL A 223 5.58 -13.20 -0.16
C VAL A 223 5.86 -12.29 1.03
N LEU A 224 4.81 -11.90 1.73
CA LEU A 224 4.94 -11.03 2.91
C LEU A 224 5.88 -11.70 3.92
N SER A 225 6.93 -10.98 4.30
CA SER A 225 7.95 -11.44 5.25
C SER A 225 7.74 -10.82 6.63
N SER A 226 7.45 -9.52 6.69
CA SER A 226 7.12 -8.83 7.94
C SER A 226 6.32 -7.57 7.72
N GLU A 227 5.61 -7.16 8.77
CA GLU A 227 4.87 -5.91 8.85
C GLU A 227 5.04 -5.36 10.28
N ASN A 228 5.58 -4.14 10.44
CA ASN A 228 5.99 -3.58 11.74
C ASN A 228 5.64 -2.09 11.89
N UNK A 229 5.17 -1.51 12.79
CA UNK A 229 4.99 -0.44 12.98
C UNK A 229 6.06 0.04 13.41
N ILE A 230 6.54 0.96 13.24
CA ILE A 230 7.74 1.66 13.67
C ILE A 230 7.35 2.90 14.47
N SER A 231 7.70 2.91 15.72
CA SER A 231 7.34 4.01 16.63
C SER A 231 8.25 5.25 16.48
N ASP A 232 9.45 5.11 15.89
CA ASP A 232 10.37 6.22 15.66
C ASP A 232 11.03 6.12 14.28
N PRO A 233 10.61 6.93 13.30
CA PRO A 233 11.17 6.89 11.95
C PRO A 233 12.59 7.48 11.83
N LEU A 234 13.12 8.09 12.90
CA LEU A 234 14.47 8.66 12.89
C LEU A 234 15.57 7.68 13.33
N SER A 235 15.19 6.44 13.66
CA SER A 235 16.13 5.41 14.15
C SER A 235 16.70 4.52 13.03
N LEU A 236 16.49 4.87 11.76
CA LEU A 236 16.98 4.11 10.58
C LEU A 236 18.09 4.83 9.83
#